data_4328920387e2a7934a63ca343bf801c7
#
_entry.id   4328920387e2a7934a63ca343bf801c7
#
_cell.length_a   1.000
_cell.length_b   1.000
_cell.length_c   1.000
_cell.angle_alpha   90.00
_cell.angle_beta   90.00
_cell.angle_gamma   90.00
#
_symmetry.space_group_name_H-M   'P 1'
#
loop_
_entity.id
_entity.type
_entity.pdbx_description
1 polymer ?
#
loop_
_entity_poly.entity_id
_entity_poly.type
_entity_poly.pdbx_seq_one_letter_code
_entity_poly.pdbx_strand_id
1 'polypeptide(L)'
;MELRKAGRVSDTDFFVREDELALRVIDETAPETAEKHRNVEHFPLVTAAALAVIIPATSIGAYLWYGDFSSLDEKAIEQIRTTREQARSERNMTETEASLEASVEKNRDNLEAWEILAEQYNATGNLSQAELAYENVTRLAPKNANAWAELADLKIALDPSSLVTAGELANKALEIDPWHQKALMIAAAAA
;
A
#
# COMPACT_ATOMS: atom_id res chain seq x y z
N MET A 1 -2.51 31.83 -38.69
CA MET A 1 -1.20 31.19 -38.97
C MET A 1 -0.60 31.56 -40.33
N GLU A 2 -1.40 31.88 -41.35
CA GLU A 2 -0.89 32.24 -42.69
C GLU A 2 -0.20 33.61 -42.79
N LEU A 3 -0.62 34.61 -42.00
CA LEU A 3 -0.05 35.96 -42.03
C LEU A 3 1.38 36.04 -41.43
N ARG A 4 1.73 35.07 -40.55
CA ARG A 4 3.09 34.96 -39.98
C ARG A 4 4.12 34.47 -40.98
N LYS A 5 3.72 33.65 -41.95
CA LYS A 5 4.59 33.15 -43.04
C LYS A 5 4.90 34.16 -44.10
N ALA A 6 4.13 35.24 -44.17
CA ALA A 6 4.29 36.29 -45.21
C ALA A 6 5.20 37.44 -44.77
N GLY A 7 5.79 37.44 -43.57
CA GLY A 7 6.71 38.46 -43.07
C GLY A 7 6.09 39.86 -42.91
N ARG A 8 4.76 39.96 -42.87
CA ARG A 8 4.04 41.25 -42.86
C ARG A 8 3.72 41.79 -41.46
N VAL A 9 3.95 41.00 -40.42
CA VAL A 9 3.65 41.40 -39.05
C VAL A 9 4.80 40.92 -38.13
N SER A 10 5.29 41.82 -37.29
CA SER A 10 6.30 41.49 -36.28
C SER A 10 5.73 40.54 -35.26
N ASP A 11 6.56 39.65 -34.67
CA ASP A 11 6.15 38.74 -33.64
C ASP A 11 5.51 39.45 -32.41
N THR A 12 5.99 40.66 -32.12
CA THR A 12 5.43 41.50 -31.04
C THR A 12 4.03 42.01 -31.39
N ASP A 13 3.79 42.39 -32.63
CA ASP A 13 2.49 42.89 -33.10
C ASP A 13 1.46 41.76 -33.21
N PHE A 14 1.92 40.52 -33.41
CA PHE A 14 1.05 39.36 -33.45
C PHE A 14 0.49 39.03 -32.04
N PHE A 15 1.34 39.00 -31.04
CA PHE A 15 0.90 38.73 -29.64
C PHE A 15 -0.01 39.84 -29.12
N VAL A 16 0.26 41.09 -29.39
CA VAL A 16 -0.61 42.20 -28.98
C VAL A 16 -2.00 42.10 -29.64
N ARG A 17 -2.07 41.69 -30.91
CA ARG A 17 -3.35 41.47 -31.58
C ARG A 17 -4.11 40.22 -31.12
N GLU A 18 -3.40 39.18 -30.73
CA GLU A 18 -4.00 37.98 -30.18
C GLU A 18 -4.65 38.27 -28.81
N ASP A 19 -3.96 39.05 -27.95
CA ASP A 19 -4.50 39.50 -26.66
C ASP A 19 -5.70 40.45 -26.84
N GLU A 20 -5.65 41.39 -27.80
CA GLU A 20 -6.77 42.28 -28.13
C GLU A 20 -7.98 41.53 -28.67
N LEU A 21 -7.78 40.51 -29.51
CA LEU A 21 -8.85 39.65 -30.00
C LEU A 21 -9.45 38.76 -28.88
N ALA A 22 -8.62 38.24 -27.99
CA ALA A 22 -9.06 37.46 -26.86
C ALA A 22 -9.93 38.30 -25.90
N LEU A 23 -9.52 39.54 -25.60
CA LEU A 23 -10.29 40.47 -24.79
C LEU A 23 -11.63 40.83 -25.44
N ARG A 24 -11.65 41.00 -26.76
CA ARG A 24 -12.86 41.35 -27.50
C ARG A 24 -13.87 40.18 -27.56
N VAL A 25 -13.37 38.95 -27.68
CA VAL A 25 -14.22 37.76 -27.65
C VAL A 25 -14.83 37.59 -26.26
N ILE A 26 -14.07 37.90 -25.19
CA ILE A 26 -14.60 37.84 -23.80
C ILE A 26 -15.68 38.91 -23.60
N ASP A 27 -15.50 40.11 -24.17
CA ASP A 27 -16.47 41.21 -24.04
C ASP A 27 -17.77 40.93 -24.87
N GLU A 28 -17.62 40.39 -26.08
CA GLU A 28 -18.74 40.05 -26.96
C GLU A 28 -19.49 38.76 -26.53
N THR A 29 -18.81 37.85 -25.81
CA THR A 29 -19.42 36.59 -25.31
C THR A 29 -19.88 36.68 -23.85
N ALA A 30 -19.61 37.79 -23.18
CA ALA A 30 -20.15 38.04 -21.87
C ALA A 30 -21.70 38.06 -21.97
N PRO A 31 -22.42 37.15 -21.32
CA PRO A 31 -23.88 37.13 -21.44
C PRO A 31 -24.41 38.45 -20.88
N GLU A 32 -25.20 39.14 -21.73
CA GLU A 32 -25.93 40.40 -21.43
C GLU A 32 -26.81 40.32 -20.16
N THR A 33 -26.82 39.15 -19.53
CA THR A 33 -27.54 38.84 -18.27
C THR A 33 -26.83 39.30 -17.01
N ALA A 34 -25.56 39.75 -17.08
CA ALA A 34 -24.84 40.15 -15.86
C ALA A 34 -25.26 41.51 -15.31
N GLU A 35 -25.92 42.38 -16.11
CA GLU A 35 -26.36 43.71 -15.63
C GLU A 35 -27.78 43.76 -15.11
N LYS A 36 -28.64 42.74 -15.33
CA LYS A 36 -30.05 42.79 -14.98
C LYS A 36 -30.41 42.27 -13.59
N HIS A 37 -29.44 41.78 -12.85
CA HIS A 37 -29.67 41.22 -11.48
C HIS A 37 -28.85 41.87 -10.36
N ARG A 38 -28.54 43.16 -10.47
CA ARG A 38 -27.97 43.89 -9.36
C ARG A 38 -29.02 44.73 -8.60
N ASN A 39 -30.24 44.23 -8.55
CA ASN A 39 -31.13 44.53 -7.45
C ASN A 39 -30.99 43.41 -6.40
N VAL A 40 -29.82 43.33 -5.77
CA VAL A 40 -29.74 42.68 -4.48
C VAL A 40 -30.53 43.53 -3.54
N GLU A 41 -31.85 43.26 -3.46
CA GLU A 41 -32.63 43.67 -2.29
C GLU A 41 -31.76 43.29 -1.11
N HIS A 42 -31.46 44.24 -0.26
CA HIS A 42 -30.77 44.02 1.00
C HIS A 42 -31.54 42.96 1.75
N PHE A 43 -31.20 41.69 1.55
CA PHE A 43 -31.66 40.64 2.44
C PHE A 43 -31.22 41.09 3.83
N PRO A 44 -32.13 41.43 4.73
CA PRO A 44 -31.75 41.89 6.05
C PRO A 44 -30.83 40.83 6.64
N LEU A 45 -29.72 41.27 7.18
CA LEU A 45 -28.65 40.40 7.74
C LEU A 45 -29.25 39.33 8.67
N VAL A 46 -30.39 39.62 9.25
CA VAL A 46 -31.20 38.74 10.10
C VAL A 46 -31.79 37.55 9.33
N THR A 47 -32.24 37.71 8.06
CA THR A 47 -32.78 36.60 7.29
C THR A 47 -31.65 35.70 6.76
N ALA A 48 -30.50 36.27 6.40
CA ALA A 48 -29.32 35.50 6.03
C ALA A 48 -28.79 34.68 7.22
N ALA A 49 -28.73 35.29 8.40
CA ALA A 49 -28.34 34.61 9.64
C ALA A 49 -29.33 33.51 10.02
N ALA A 50 -30.64 33.76 9.86
CA ALA A 50 -31.68 32.78 10.15
C ALA A 50 -31.58 31.56 9.19
N LEU A 51 -31.35 31.77 7.88
CA LEU A 51 -31.17 30.69 6.90
C LEU A 51 -29.89 29.89 7.16
N ALA A 52 -28.82 30.55 7.59
CA ALA A 52 -27.55 29.88 7.93
C ALA A 52 -27.69 28.93 9.14
N VAL A 53 -28.68 29.15 10.01
CA VAL A 53 -28.95 28.26 11.15
C VAL A 53 -30.05 27.23 10.81
N ILE A 54 -31.11 27.66 10.12
CA ILE A 54 -32.27 26.81 9.85
C ILE A 54 -31.93 25.69 8.88
N ILE A 55 -31.12 25.95 7.83
CA ILE A 55 -30.77 24.94 6.83
C ILE A 55 -29.97 23.80 7.45
N PRO A 56 -28.85 24.01 8.18
CA PRO A 56 -28.15 22.93 8.85
C PRO A 56 -28.97 22.28 9.96
N ALA A 57 -29.77 23.02 10.70
CA ALA A 57 -30.62 22.47 11.76
C ALA A 57 -31.73 21.55 11.19
N THR A 58 -32.35 21.92 10.07
CA THR A 58 -33.34 21.08 9.38
C THR A 58 -32.71 19.88 8.71
N SER A 59 -31.51 20.03 8.16
CA SER A 59 -30.75 18.91 7.59
C SER A 59 -30.36 17.90 8.65
N ILE A 60 -29.87 18.35 9.81
CA ILE A 60 -29.56 17.51 10.97
C ILE A 60 -30.85 16.89 11.52
N GLY A 61 -31.93 17.66 11.66
CA GLY A 61 -33.22 17.15 12.11
C GLY A 61 -33.83 16.12 11.16
N ALA A 62 -33.77 16.34 9.85
CA ALA A 62 -34.17 15.37 8.84
C ALA A 62 -33.29 14.10 8.88
N TYR A 63 -31.99 14.26 9.03
CA TYR A 63 -31.06 13.14 9.17
C TYR A 63 -31.32 12.33 10.45
N LEU A 64 -31.61 12.98 11.58
CA LEU A 64 -31.98 12.30 12.82
C LEU A 64 -33.38 11.65 12.76
N TRP A 65 -34.30 12.19 11.96
CA TRP A 65 -35.66 11.67 11.82
C TRP A 65 -35.78 10.55 10.78
N TYR A 66 -35.09 10.68 9.63
CA TYR A 66 -35.10 9.72 8.53
C TYR A 66 -33.86 8.83 8.51
N GLY A 67 -32.80 9.21 9.22
CA GLY A 67 -31.58 8.41 9.32
C GLY A 67 -31.88 7.17 10.14
N ASP A 68 -32.00 6.05 9.46
CA ASP A 68 -32.04 4.74 10.11
C ASP A 68 -30.65 4.45 10.65
N PHE A 69 -30.40 4.80 11.94
CA PHE A 69 -29.16 4.51 12.64
C PHE A 69 -28.88 3.02 12.78
N SER A 70 -29.89 2.16 12.49
CA SER A 70 -29.73 0.71 12.45
C SER A 70 -28.95 0.25 11.20
N SER A 71 -28.77 1.13 10.22
CA SER A 71 -28.01 0.86 8.98
C SER A 71 -26.51 1.12 9.11
N LEU A 72 -26.00 1.50 10.25
CA LEU A 72 -24.59 1.23 10.60
C LEU A 72 -24.52 -0.30 10.76
N ASP A 73 -24.53 -0.96 9.59
CA ASP A 73 -24.57 -2.38 9.44
C ASP A 73 -23.49 -2.97 10.36
N GLU A 74 -23.92 -3.75 11.34
CA GLU A 74 -23.05 -4.45 12.28
C GLU A 74 -21.88 -5.11 11.53
N LYS A 75 -22.12 -5.52 10.29
CA LYS A 75 -21.12 -6.01 9.34
C LYS A 75 -20.09 -4.95 8.94
N ALA A 76 -20.50 -3.70 8.71
CA ALA A 76 -19.57 -2.62 8.36
C ALA A 76 -18.68 -2.26 9.56
N ILE A 77 -19.23 -2.25 10.76
CA ILE A 77 -18.47 -2.03 12.00
C ILE A 77 -17.47 -3.17 12.21
N GLU A 78 -17.91 -4.42 12.01
CA GLU A 78 -17.05 -5.59 12.13
C GLU A 78 -15.95 -5.60 11.07
N GLN A 79 -16.25 -5.21 9.83
CA GLN A 79 -15.24 -5.05 8.78
C GLN A 79 -14.18 -3.97 9.12
N ILE A 80 -14.62 -2.84 9.65
CA ILE A 80 -13.69 -1.78 10.09
C ILE A 80 -12.81 -2.27 11.24
N ARG A 81 -13.40 -3.03 12.17
CA ARG A 81 -12.68 -3.61 13.30
C ARG A 81 -11.64 -4.62 12.85
N THR A 82 -12.03 -5.58 12.02
CA THR A 82 -11.12 -6.60 11.48
C THR A 82 -10.00 -5.98 10.65
N THR A 83 -10.32 -5.00 9.78
CA THR A 83 -9.31 -4.28 8.99
C THR A 83 -8.33 -3.51 9.89
N ARG A 84 -8.83 -2.89 10.98
CA ARG A 84 -7.97 -2.17 11.92
C ARG A 84 -7.08 -3.12 12.74
N GLU A 85 -7.61 -4.27 13.12
CA GLU A 85 -6.85 -5.32 13.82
C GLU A 85 -5.76 -5.91 12.92
N GLN A 86 -6.08 -6.17 11.64
CA GLN A 86 -5.11 -6.62 10.63
C GLN A 86 -4.00 -5.58 10.43
N ALA A 87 -4.35 -4.32 10.17
CA ALA A 87 -3.37 -3.25 10.00
C ALA A 87 -2.48 -3.02 11.24
N ARG A 88 -3.02 -3.26 12.44
CA ARG A 88 -2.23 -3.22 13.68
C ARG A 88 -1.28 -4.41 13.80
N SER A 89 -1.76 -5.61 13.43
CA SER A 89 -0.94 -6.82 13.41
C SER A 89 0.22 -6.68 12.43
N GLU A 90 -0.05 -6.23 11.20
CA GLU A 90 0.98 -5.99 10.18
C GLU A 90 2.02 -4.96 10.65
N ARG A 91 1.59 -3.87 11.28
CA ARG A 91 2.52 -2.86 11.83
C ARG A 91 3.39 -3.43 12.94
N ASN A 92 2.82 -4.23 13.84
CA ASN A 92 3.59 -4.86 14.91
C ASN A 92 4.60 -5.87 14.34
N MET A 93 4.24 -6.60 13.29
CA MET A 93 5.14 -7.55 12.61
C MET A 93 6.33 -6.81 11.98
N THR A 94 6.10 -5.73 11.23
CA THR A 94 7.17 -4.95 10.60
C THR A 94 8.10 -4.27 11.63
N GLU A 95 7.57 -3.80 12.75
CA GLU A 95 8.36 -3.21 13.82
C GLU A 95 9.23 -4.27 14.52
N THR A 96 8.69 -5.47 14.72
CA THR A 96 9.45 -6.61 15.28
C THR A 96 10.55 -7.06 14.31
N GLU A 97 10.25 -7.17 13.02
CA GLU A 97 11.20 -7.51 11.96
C GLU A 97 12.39 -6.54 11.95
N ALA A 98 12.12 -5.23 11.89
CA ALA A 98 13.18 -4.21 11.93
C ALA A 98 14.06 -4.29 13.19
N SER A 99 13.48 -4.63 14.34
CA SER A 99 14.23 -4.79 15.59
C SER A 99 15.11 -6.03 15.59
N LEU A 100 14.64 -7.13 14.99
CA LEU A 100 15.42 -8.37 14.83
C LEU A 100 16.53 -8.20 13.80
N GLU A 101 16.28 -7.53 12.68
CA GLU A 101 17.31 -7.17 11.69
C GLU A 101 18.43 -6.34 12.33
N ALA A 102 18.09 -5.31 13.11
CA ALA A 102 19.08 -4.53 13.85
C ALA A 102 19.86 -5.39 14.89
N SER A 103 19.20 -6.39 15.47
CA SER A 103 19.85 -7.31 16.41
C SER A 103 20.87 -8.21 15.72
N VAL A 104 20.54 -8.79 14.55
CA VAL A 104 21.48 -9.64 13.79
C VAL A 104 22.57 -8.83 13.12
N GLU A 105 22.32 -7.57 12.75
CA GLU A 105 23.35 -6.66 12.25
C GLU A 105 24.41 -6.37 13.32
N LYS A 106 23.97 -6.14 14.57
CA LYS A 106 24.83 -5.90 15.71
C LYS A 106 25.55 -7.17 16.19
N ASN A 107 24.90 -8.31 16.14
CA ASN A 107 25.43 -9.61 16.55
C ASN A 107 24.98 -10.70 15.55
N ARG A 108 25.84 -11.00 14.58
CA ARG A 108 25.58 -12.00 13.53
C ARG A 108 25.49 -13.44 14.04
N ASP A 109 25.90 -13.68 15.28
CA ASP A 109 25.83 -15.01 15.90
C ASP A 109 24.62 -15.15 16.83
N ASN A 110 23.65 -14.24 16.76
CA ASN A 110 22.38 -14.33 17.47
C ASN A 110 21.47 -15.33 16.76
N LEU A 111 21.58 -16.61 17.16
CA LEU A 111 20.78 -17.72 16.58
C LEU A 111 19.29 -17.47 16.69
N GLU A 112 18.81 -17.07 17.89
CA GLU A 112 17.39 -16.86 18.16
C GLU A 112 16.77 -15.80 17.21
N ALA A 113 17.49 -14.69 16.99
CA ALA A 113 17.02 -13.66 16.07
C ALA A 113 16.97 -14.16 14.62
N TRP A 114 17.95 -14.96 14.19
CA TRP A 114 17.94 -15.57 12.85
C TRP A 114 16.81 -16.58 12.68
N GLU A 115 16.51 -17.41 13.70
CA GLU A 115 15.40 -18.36 13.65
C GLU A 115 14.06 -17.63 13.50
N ILE A 116 13.82 -16.59 14.30
CA ILE A 116 12.58 -15.81 14.22
C ILE A 116 12.45 -15.09 12.86
N LEU A 117 13.54 -14.48 12.35
CA LEU A 117 13.55 -13.83 11.05
C LEU A 117 13.28 -14.84 9.93
N ALA A 118 13.87 -16.03 9.97
CA ALA A 118 13.69 -17.07 8.98
C ALA A 118 12.21 -17.50 8.89
N GLU A 119 11.59 -17.76 10.02
CA GLU A 119 10.17 -18.12 10.12
C GLU A 119 9.26 -16.99 9.63
N GLN A 120 9.55 -15.74 10.02
CA GLN A 120 8.76 -14.58 9.65
C GLN A 120 8.84 -14.29 8.14
N TYR A 121 10.05 -14.30 7.55
CA TYR A 121 10.23 -14.11 6.12
C TYR A 121 9.56 -15.23 5.30
N ASN A 122 9.65 -16.47 5.78
CA ASN A 122 8.98 -17.60 5.14
C ASN A 122 7.46 -17.44 5.19
N ALA A 123 6.89 -17.06 6.33
CA ALA A 123 5.45 -16.85 6.52
C ALA A 123 4.90 -15.67 5.69
N THR A 124 5.71 -14.63 5.47
CA THR A 124 5.33 -13.45 4.67
C THR A 124 5.59 -13.64 3.18
N GLY A 125 6.21 -14.78 2.76
CA GLY A 125 6.55 -15.07 1.38
C GLY A 125 7.78 -14.32 0.86
N ASN A 126 8.57 -13.73 1.74
CA ASN A 126 9.83 -13.09 1.40
C ASN A 126 10.96 -14.15 1.30
N LEU A 127 10.81 -15.03 0.30
CA LEU A 127 11.59 -16.27 0.19
C LEU A 127 13.10 -16.04 0.11
N SER A 128 13.55 -14.96 -0.53
CA SER A 128 14.99 -14.66 -0.63
C SER A 128 15.60 -14.28 0.71
N GLN A 129 14.87 -13.54 1.56
CA GLN A 129 15.35 -13.20 2.90
C GLN A 129 15.24 -14.41 3.84
N ALA A 130 14.20 -15.24 3.68
CA ALA A 130 14.06 -16.49 4.42
C ALA A 130 15.24 -17.43 4.13
N GLU A 131 15.65 -17.58 2.86
CA GLU A 131 16.82 -18.38 2.46
C GLU A 131 18.08 -17.90 3.19
N LEU A 132 18.38 -16.60 3.12
CA LEU A 132 19.54 -16.01 3.81
C LEU A 132 19.51 -16.25 5.33
N ALA A 133 18.33 -16.12 5.93
CA ALA A 133 18.17 -16.33 7.37
C ALA A 133 18.38 -17.80 7.74
N TYR A 134 17.79 -18.76 7.01
CA TYR A 134 18.01 -20.18 7.23
C TYR A 134 19.45 -20.63 6.94
N GLU A 135 20.15 -20.02 6.00
CA GLU A 135 21.60 -20.26 5.81
C GLU A 135 22.39 -19.88 7.07
N ASN A 136 22.04 -18.77 7.74
CA ASN A 136 22.65 -18.38 8.99
C ASN A 136 22.26 -19.33 10.13
N VAL A 137 20.99 -19.75 10.22
CA VAL A 137 20.55 -20.75 11.19
C VAL A 137 21.31 -22.05 11.04
N THR A 138 21.44 -22.61 9.82
CA THR A 138 22.18 -23.86 9.58
C THR A 138 23.69 -23.74 9.87
N ARG A 139 24.27 -22.55 9.67
CA ARG A 139 25.65 -22.24 10.05
C ARG A 139 25.85 -22.24 11.56
N LEU A 140 24.92 -21.62 12.31
CA LEU A 140 25.01 -21.43 13.76
C LEU A 140 24.56 -22.70 14.52
N ALA A 141 23.56 -23.39 14.01
CA ALA A 141 22.97 -24.58 14.57
C ALA A 141 22.96 -25.75 13.56
N PRO A 142 24.13 -26.33 13.24
CA PRO A 142 24.21 -27.36 12.18
C PRO A 142 23.48 -28.66 12.52
N LYS A 143 23.01 -28.83 13.77
CA LYS A 143 22.19 -29.98 14.22
C LYS A 143 20.70 -29.69 14.19
N ASN A 144 20.26 -28.56 13.66
CA ASN A 144 18.83 -28.25 13.50
C ASN A 144 18.32 -28.84 12.17
N ALA A 145 17.73 -30.05 12.23
CA ALA A 145 17.20 -30.76 11.05
C ALA A 145 16.11 -29.94 10.35
N ASN A 146 15.27 -29.22 11.12
CA ASN A 146 14.20 -28.40 10.56
C ASN A 146 14.76 -27.28 9.69
N ALA A 147 15.82 -26.59 10.15
CA ALA A 147 16.43 -25.52 9.40
C ALA A 147 17.01 -26.00 8.05
N TRP A 148 17.64 -27.20 8.00
CA TRP A 148 18.12 -27.80 6.77
C TRP A 148 16.98 -28.15 5.81
N ALA A 149 15.87 -28.67 6.32
CA ALA A 149 14.70 -29.02 5.52
C ALA A 149 13.97 -27.79 4.96
N GLU A 150 13.85 -26.71 5.75
CA GLU A 150 13.28 -25.45 5.30
C GLU A 150 14.17 -24.79 4.23
N LEU A 151 15.49 -24.80 4.43
CA LEU A 151 16.42 -24.28 3.42
C LEU A 151 16.33 -25.07 2.10
N ALA A 152 16.16 -26.40 2.15
CA ALA A 152 15.96 -27.22 0.98
C ALA A 152 14.68 -26.86 0.22
N ASP A 153 13.59 -26.64 0.95
CA ASP A 153 12.29 -26.26 0.39
C ASP A 153 12.35 -24.87 -0.29
N LEU A 154 12.99 -23.92 0.36
CA LEU A 154 13.20 -22.57 -0.17
C LEU A 154 14.05 -22.55 -1.45
N LYS A 155 15.09 -23.40 -1.53
CA LYS A 155 15.91 -23.55 -2.76
C LYS A 155 15.04 -23.97 -3.95
N ILE A 156 14.14 -24.91 -3.78
CA ILE A 156 13.21 -25.35 -4.83
C ILE A 156 12.18 -24.26 -5.16
N ALA A 157 11.64 -23.59 -4.13
CA ALA A 157 10.65 -22.54 -4.33
C ALA A 157 11.20 -21.32 -5.09
N LEU A 158 12.47 -20.97 -4.86
CA LEU A 158 13.15 -19.88 -5.56
C LEU A 158 13.63 -20.29 -6.96
N ASP A 159 14.16 -21.48 -7.09
CA ASP A 159 14.64 -22.03 -8.37
C ASP A 159 14.35 -23.55 -8.46
N PRO A 160 13.32 -23.94 -9.23
CA PRO A 160 13.00 -25.35 -9.44
C PRO A 160 14.15 -26.19 -10.04
N SER A 161 15.12 -25.57 -10.68
CA SER A 161 16.30 -26.26 -11.21
C SER A 161 17.30 -26.71 -10.14
N SER A 162 17.15 -26.17 -8.91
CA SER A 162 18.01 -26.46 -7.75
C SER A 162 17.64 -27.78 -7.02
N LEU A 163 16.78 -28.61 -7.61
CA LEU A 163 16.26 -29.82 -6.96
C LEU A 163 17.39 -30.75 -6.44
N VAL A 164 18.47 -30.89 -7.16
CA VAL A 164 19.63 -31.72 -6.73
C VAL A 164 20.26 -31.13 -5.47
N THR A 165 20.52 -29.82 -5.45
CA THR A 165 21.08 -29.14 -4.28
C THR A 165 20.13 -29.21 -3.07
N ALA A 166 18.84 -29.07 -3.32
CA ALA A 166 17.81 -29.21 -2.27
C ALA A 166 17.81 -30.66 -1.73
N GLY A 167 17.97 -31.65 -2.56
CA GLY A 167 18.13 -33.05 -2.14
C GLY A 167 19.34 -33.29 -1.23
N GLU A 168 20.48 -32.64 -1.52
CA GLU A 168 21.65 -32.68 -0.63
C GLU A 168 21.38 -32.03 0.74
N LEU A 169 20.67 -30.92 0.77
CA LEU A 169 20.29 -30.26 2.02
C LEU A 169 19.27 -31.11 2.82
N ALA A 170 18.31 -31.71 2.11
CA ALA A 170 17.35 -32.61 2.73
C ALA A 170 18.03 -33.84 3.34
N ASN A 171 19.06 -34.39 2.66
CA ASN A 171 19.85 -35.49 3.22
C ASN A 171 20.58 -35.10 4.50
N LYS A 172 21.11 -33.87 4.60
CA LYS A 172 21.69 -33.38 5.87
C LYS A 172 20.64 -33.32 6.99
N ALA A 173 19.40 -32.92 6.67
CA ALA A 173 18.31 -32.96 7.64
C ALA A 173 18.03 -34.43 8.09
N LEU A 174 18.04 -35.39 7.16
CA LEU A 174 17.79 -36.81 7.43
C LEU A 174 18.92 -37.47 8.21
N GLU A 175 20.17 -37.03 8.07
CA GLU A 175 21.28 -37.48 8.92
C GLU A 175 21.07 -37.12 10.41
N ILE A 176 20.32 -36.01 10.69
CA ILE A 176 20.03 -35.54 12.03
C ILE A 176 18.73 -36.17 12.54
N ASP A 177 17.68 -36.08 11.72
CA ASP A 177 16.35 -36.68 11.98
C ASP A 177 15.92 -37.54 10.79
N PRO A 178 16.11 -38.85 10.86
CA PRO A 178 15.75 -39.80 9.75
C PRO A 178 14.26 -39.84 9.42
N TRP A 179 13.39 -39.30 10.29
CA TRP A 179 11.94 -39.28 10.12
C TRP A 179 11.38 -37.90 9.75
N HIS A 180 12.24 -36.95 9.45
CA HIS A 180 11.80 -35.60 9.10
C HIS A 180 10.99 -35.59 7.81
N GLN A 181 9.67 -35.40 7.90
CA GLN A 181 8.73 -35.58 6.79
C GLN A 181 9.06 -34.73 5.56
N LYS A 182 9.30 -33.43 5.74
CA LYS A 182 9.63 -32.51 4.64
C LYS A 182 10.91 -32.95 3.92
N ALA A 183 11.94 -33.29 4.69
CA ALA A 183 13.20 -33.74 4.12
C ALA A 183 13.08 -35.05 3.33
N LEU A 184 12.28 -36.01 3.84
CA LEU A 184 11.99 -37.25 3.10
C LEU A 184 11.29 -36.99 1.77
N MET A 185 10.33 -36.06 1.73
CA MET A 185 9.62 -35.67 0.52
C MET A 185 10.59 -35.06 -0.52
N ILE A 186 11.44 -34.13 -0.08
CA ILE A 186 12.40 -33.47 -0.96
C ILE A 186 13.45 -34.42 -1.47
N ALA A 187 14.03 -35.25 -0.60
CA ALA A 187 15.03 -36.26 -0.98
C ALA A 187 14.46 -37.27 -1.98
N ALA A 188 13.21 -37.70 -1.79
CA ALA A 188 12.54 -38.62 -2.71
C ALA A 188 12.25 -37.96 -4.07
N ALA A 189 12.00 -36.66 -4.12
CA ALA A 189 11.81 -35.93 -5.37
C ALA A 189 13.12 -35.69 -6.14
N ALA A 190 14.23 -35.61 -5.41
CA ALA A 190 15.57 -35.37 -5.97
C ALA A 190 16.34 -36.65 -6.40
N ALA A 191 15.81 -37.82 -6.07
CA ALA A 191 16.42 -39.15 -6.39
C ALA A 191 16.10 -39.57 -7.82
#